data_53b2f97a8f57e2d29a2fb4d80e20c44a
#
_entry.id   53b2f97a8f57e2d29a2fb4d80e20c44a
#
_cell.length_a   1.000
_cell.length_b   1.000
_cell.length_c   1.000
_cell.angle_alpha   90.00
_cell.angle_beta   90.00
_cell.angle_gamma   90.00
#
_symmetry.space_group_name_H-M   'P 1'
#
loop_
_entity.id
_entity.type
_entity.pdbx_description
1 polymer ?
#
loop_
_entity_poly.entity_id
_entity_poly.type
_entity_poly.pdbx_seq_one_letter_code
_entity_poly.pdbx_strand_id
1 'polypeptide(L)'
;MTLRGEPMLRRKIAAELERWLKSAEQKALFITGSRQIGKSYSIRAFGKASHATYIELNLMENRQAKDALLEARNADDFISRVTLLSGKSIAPGKTLVFIDEVQEAPDIMTMAKFLVEDGRCRWAFSGSMLGTQFKGVRSYPVGYVHELRMFPLDFEEFCWAIGVSEGARQTIRDACISEKPIPDYIHDAMMANFRTYTVVGGMPEVVQRFLDTQGDLASVRQLQSELNEQYRRDISKYASGRALQVQSIYDQLPIMLEGENKRFVLNSIDLSLIHISE
;
A
#
# COMPACT_ATOMS: atom_id res chain seq x y z
N MET A 1 14.47 0.04 13.56
CA MET A 1 13.44 0.13 14.61
C MET A 1 12.59 -1.13 14.50
N THR A 2 12.58 -1.97 15.49
CA THR A 2 11.93 -3.29 15.46
C THR A 2 10.60 -3.22 16.19
N LEU A 3 9.50 -3.58 15.53
CA LEU A 3 8.26 -3.95 16.19
C LEU A 3 8.28 -5.48 16.35
N ARG A 4 8.34 -5.98 17.59
CA ARG A 4 8.41 -7.41 17.96
C ARG A 4 9.65 -8.20 17.48
N GLY A 5 10.83 -7.55 17.35
CA GLY A 5 12.07 -8.26 17.04
C GLY A 5 12.29 -8.66 15.58
N GLU A 6 11.35 -8.39 14.69
CA GLU A 6 11.52 -8.63 13.26
C GLU A 6 12.19 -7.43 12.58
N PRO A 7 13.21 -7.64 11.73
CA PRO A 7 13.83 -6.57 10.99
C PRO A 7 12.83 -5.94 10.03
N MET A 8 12.56 -4.65 10.20
CA MET A 8 11.64 -3.91 9.34
C MET A 8 12.28 -3.68 7.98
N LEU A 9 11.63 -4.14 6.90
CA LEU A 9 12.04 -3.79 5.55
C LEU A 9 12.01 -2.26 5.36
N ARG A 10 13.13 -1.67 4.99
CA ARG A 10 13.23 -0.24 4.71
C ARG A 10 12.44 0.10 3.46
N ARG A 11 11.60 1.14 3.54
CA ARG A 11 10.73 1.56 2.45
C ARG A 11 10.92 3.05 2.13
N LYS A 12 10.84 3.40 0.86
CA LYS A 12 10.91 4.80 0.38
C LYS A 12 9.77 5.65 0.93
N ILE A 13 8.62 5.05 1.17
CA ILE A 13 7.46 5.73 1.73
C ILE A 13 7.76 6.41 3.08
N ALA A 14 8.74 5.92 3.85
CA ALA A 14 9.12 6.51 5.12
C ALA A 14 9.55 7.98 4.98
N ALA A 15 10.31 8.31 3.93
CA ALA A 15 10.74 9.68 3.65
C ALA A 15 9.55 10.58 3.22
N GLU A 16 8.56 10.00 2.51
CA GLU A 16 7.33 10.72 2.15
C GLU A 16 6.49 11.03 3.39
N LEU A 17 6.36 10.08 4.31
CA LEU A 17 5.66 10.26 5.58
C LEU A 17 6.30 11.36 6.43
N GLU A 18 7.64 11.41 6.47
CA GLU A 18 8.35 12.48 7.17
C GLU A 18 8.14 13.84 6.51
N ARG A 19 8.12 13.91 5.18
CA ARG A 19 7.82 15.15 4.43
C ARG A 19 6.39 15.62 4.70
N TRP A 20 5.43 14.71 4.67
CA TRP A 20 4.04 15.01 5.00
C TRP A 20 3.92 15.57 6.42
N LEU A 21 4.59 14.97 7.41
CA LEU A 21 4.54 15.43 8.79
C LEU A 21 5.10 16.85 8.94
N LYS A 22 6.19 17.17 8.22
CA LYS A 22 6.86 18.47 8.25
C LYS A 22 6.17 19.54 7.39
N SER A 23 5.21 19.14 6.57
CA SER A 23 4.49 20.08 5.69
C SER A 23 3.70 21.10 6.50
N ALA A 24 3.78 22.36 6.08
CA ALA A 24 2.96 23.44 6.65
C ALA A 24 1.46 23.23 6.36
N GLU A 25 1.13 22.56 5.28
CA GLU A 25 -0.23 22.17 4.95
C GLU A 25 -0.64 20.96 5.79
N GLN A 26 -1.55 21.17 6.72
CA GLN A 26 -2.01 20.10 7.62
C GLN A 26 -3.07 19.20 6.96
N LYS A 27 -2.80 18.72 5.76
CA LYS A 27 -3.70 17.80 5.04
C LYS A 27 -3.73 16.42 5.71
N ALA A 28 -4.88 15.76 5.61
CA ALA A 28 -4.98 14.35 5.95
C ALA A 28 -4.15 13.51 4.98
N LEU A 29 -3.48 12.49 5.47
CA LEU A 29 -2.75 11.53 4.65
C LEU A 29 -3.71 10.46 4.10
N PHE A 30 -3.61 10.12 2.83
CA PHE A 30 -4.30 8.96 2.27
C PHE A 30 -3.31 8.09 1.50
N ILE A 31 -3.05 6.88 2.00
CA ILE A 31 -2.17 5.93 1.33
C ILE A 31 -2.99 4.91 0.55
N THR A 32 -2.83 4.93 -0.76
CA THR A 32 -3.45 3.98 -1.69
C THR A 32 -2.44 2.96 -2.21
N GLY A 33 -2.91 1.83 -2.66
CA GLY A 33 -2.07 0.79 -3.27
C GLY A 33 -2.68 -0.60 -3.12
N SER A 34 -2.11 -1.60 -3.80
CA SER A 34 -2.61 -2.98 -3.73
C SER A 34 -2.59 -3.54 -2.32
N ARG A 35 -3.27 -4.66 -2.12
CA ARG A 35 -3.25 -5.36 -0.84
C ARG A 35 -1.87 -5.93 -0.54
N GLN A 36 -1.57 -6.11 0.75
CA GLN A 36 -0.36 -6.79 1.26
C GLN A 36 0.99 -6.13 0.90
N ILE A 37 1.00 -4.87 0.44
CA ILE A 37 2.24 -4.12 0.15
C ILE A 37 2.81 -3.36 1.35
N GLY A 38 2.17 -3.50 2.54
CA GLY A 38 2.66 -2.93 3.79
C GLY A 38 2.15 -1.52 4.11
N LYS A 39 1.01 -1.07 3.55
CA LYS A 39 0.41 0.26 3.85
C LYS A 39 0.20 0.48 5.35
N SER A 40 -0.65 -0.36 5.96
CA SER A 40 -1.00 -0.28 7.38
C SER A 40 0.23 -0.43 8.27
N TYR A 41 1.16 -1.32 7.89
CA TYR A 41 2.41 -1.49 8.60
C TYR A 41 3.26 -0.21 8.61
N SER A 42 3.43 0.43 7.46
CA SER A 42 4.23 1.66 7.32
C SER A 42 3.63 2.82 8.12
N ILE A 43 2.30 3.02 8.04
CA ILE A 43 1.61 4.07 8.82
C ILE A 43 1.71 3.79 10.32
N ARG A 44 1.51 2.55 10.75
CA ARG A 44 1.60 2.14 12.15
C ARG A 44 3.00 2.36 12.71
N ALA A 45 4.04 1.95 11.99
CA ALA A 45 5.42 2.14 12.40
C ALA A 45 5.76 3.64 12.52
N PHE A 46 5.38 4.43 11.53
CA PHE A 46 5.56 5.87 11.50
C PHE A 46 4.78 6.56 12.63
N GLY A 47 3.50 6.25 12.79
CA GLY A 47 2.63 6.89 13.77
C GLY A 47 3.11 6.67 15.21
N LYS A 48 3.51 5.43 15.53
CA LYS A 48 4.07 5.10 16.84
C LYS A 48 5.42 5.76 17.12
N ALA A 49 6.19 6.05 16.09
CA ALA A 49 7.49 6.70 16.22
C ALA A 49 7.41 8.22 16.32
N SER A 50 6.41 8.84 15.68
CA SER A 50 6.34 10.29 15.46
C SER A 50 5.31 11.03 16.35
N HIS A 51 4.36 10.31 16.97
CA HIS A 51 3.28 10.91 17.76
C HIS A 51 3.24 10.32 19.17
N ALA A 52 2.90 11.17 20.15
CA ALA A 52 2.75 10.73 21.55
C ALA A 52 1.54 9.79 21.72
N THR A 53 0.49 10.00 20.94
CA THR A 53 -0.70 9.15 20.93
C THR A 53 -0.95 8.67 19.50
N TYR A 54 -1.05 7.36 19.34
CA TYR A 54 -1.42 6.72 18.08
C TYR A 54 -2.70 5.92 18.28
N ILE A 55 -3.70 6.22 17.47
CA ILE A 55 -5.00 5.54 17.44
C ILE A 55 -5.13 4.89 16.05
N GLU A 56 -5.56 3.62 16.02
CA GLU A 56 -5.79 2.87 14.79
C GLU A 56 -7.14 2.20 14.87
N LEU A 57 -7.96 2.39 13.85
CA LEU A 57 -9.26 1.72 13.66
C LEU A 57 -9.27 1.09 12.27
N ASN A 58 -9.37 -0.24 12.22
CA ASN A 58 -9.48 -1.00 10.96
C ASN A 58 -10.97 -1.29 10.70
N LEU A 59 -11.50 -0.75 9.59
CA LEU A 59 -12.93 -0.84 9.26
C LEU A 59 -13.34 -2.21 8.72
N MET A 60 -12.39 -3.01 8.24
CA MET A 60 -12.66 -4.38 7.81
C MET A 60 -12.80 -5.32 9.00
N GLU A 61 -11.96 -5.14 10.02
CA GLU A 61 -11.94 -6.00 11.21
C GLU A 61 -12.97 -5.58 12.26
N ASN A 62 -13.25 -4.28 12.36
CA ASN A 62 -14.14 -3.71 13.38
C ASN A 62 -15.39 -3.09 12.74
N ARG A 63 -16.43 -3.95 12.59
CA ARG A 63 -17.72 -3.52 12.05
C ARG A 63 -18.39 -2.46 12.91
N GLN A 64 -18.27 -2.55 14.23
CA GLN A 64 -18.85 -1.55 15.14
C GLN A 64 -18.22 -0.18 14.93
N ALA A 65 -16.89 -0.12 14.74
CA ALA A 65 -16.21 1.12 14.41
C ALA A 65 -16.68 1.69 13.06
N LYS A 66 -16.82 0.82 12.04
CA LYS A 66 -17.35 1.21 10.73
C LYS A 66 -18.72 1.87 10.83
N ASP A 67 -19.67 1.19 11.45
CA ASP A 67 -21.05 1.65 11.57
C ASP A 67 -21.12 2.95 12.40
N ALA A 68 -20.40 2.99 13.53
CA ALA A 68 -20.36 4.18 14.38
C ALA A 68 -19.76 5.41 13.67
N LEU A 69 -18.69 5.26 12.90
CA LEU A 69 -18.05 6.38 12.21
C LEU A 69 -18.87 6.89 11.02
N LEU A 70 -19.64 6.02 10.35
CA LEU A 70 -20.56 6.41 9.28
C LEU A 70 -21.73 7.28 9.79
N GLU A 71 -22.16 7.10 11.04
CA GLU A 71 -23.24 7.87 11.65
C GLU A 71 -22.80 9.23 12.20
N ALA A 72 -21.50 9.54 12.16
CA ALA A 72 -20.99 10.80 12.68
C ALA A 72 -21.53 12.00 11.90
N ARG A 73 -22.05 13.00 12.63
CA ARG A 73 -22.74 14.16 12.07
C ARG A 73 -21.80 15.34 11.80
N ASN A 74 -20.70 15.44 12.53
CA ASN A 74 -19.70 16.50 12.43
C ASN A 74 -18.35 16.02 12.99
N ALA A 75 -17.32 16.87 12.94
CA ALA A 75 -15.98 16.53 13.41
C ALA A 75 -15.93 16.20 14.89
N ASP A 76 -16.66 16.94 15.76
CA ASP A 76 -16.71 16.68 17.20
C ASP A 76 -17.29 15.30 17.52
N ASP A 77 -18.41 14.96 16.89
CA ASP A 77 -19.07 13.66 17.03
C ASP A 77 -18.16 12.53 16.54
N PHE A 78 -17.50 12.73 15.38
CA PHE A 78 -16.55 11.77 14.83
C PHE A 78 -15.38 11.51 15.79
N ILE A 79 -14.76 12.56 16.31
CA ILE A 79 -13.64 12.49 17.24
C ILE A 79 -14.06 11.84 18.57
N SER A 80 -15.24 12.15 19.07
CA SER A 80 -15.79 11.53 20.27
C SER A 80 -15.98 10.02 20.10
N ARG A 81 -16.48 9.60 18.95
CA ARG A 81 -16.64 8.17 18.61
C ARG A 81 -15.27 7.47 18.49
N VAL A 82 -14.27 8.10 17.84
CA VAL A 82 -12.91 7.58 17.79
C VAL A 82 -12.31 7.39 19.19
N THR A 83 -12.51 8.37 20.07
CA THR A 83 -12.05 8.28 21.46
C THR A 83 -12.73 7.14 22.21
N LEU A 84 -14.03 6.99 22.08
CA LEU A 84 -14.80 5.94 22.73
C LEU A 84 -14.39 4.55 22.24
N LEU A 85 -14.31 4.37 20.91
CA LEU A 85 -13.97 3.09 20.27
C LEU A 85 -12.54 2.63 20.55
N SER A 86 -11.62 3.59 20.66
CA SER A 86 -10.20 3.27 20.90
C SER A 86 -9.84 3.18 22.39
N GLY A 87 -10.66 3.72 23.28
CA GLY A 87 -10.35 3.87 24.70
C GLY A 87 -9.18 4.83 24.98
N LYS A 88 -8.79 5.67 23.98
CA LYS A 88 -7.64 6.59 24.08
C LYS A 88 -8.09 8.03 23.95
N SER A 89 -7.55 8.91 24.81
CA SER A 89 -7.78 10.34 24.72
C SER A 89 -6.96 10.98 23.61
N ILE A 90 -7.55 11.98 22.95
CA ILE A 90 -6.87 12.80 21.96
C ILE A 90 -6.09 13.90 22.67
N ALA A 91 -4.78 13.94 22.44
CA ALA A 91 -3.91 15.03 22.86
C ALA A 91 -3.72 15.98 21.67
N PRO A 92 -4.23 17.24 21.75
CA PRO A 92 -4.16 18.18 20.63
C PRO A 92 -2.74 18.36 20.12
N GLY A 93 -2.57 18.28 18.79
CA GLY A 93 -1.28 18.42 18.11
C GLY A 93 -0.29 17.27 18.32
N LYS A 94 -0.63 16.26 19.16
CA LYS A 94 0.26 15.13 19.48
C LYS A 94 -0.34 13.76 19.14
N THR A 95 -1.54 13.74 18.57
CA THR A 95 -2.25 12.51 18.21
C THR A 95 -2.29 12.32 16.70
N LEU A 96 -1.94 11.12 16.26
CA LEU A 96 -2.26 10.63 14.93
C LEU A 96 -3.38 9.60 15.02
N VAL A 97 -4.47 9.85 14.29
CA VAL A 97 -5.56 8.89 14.10
C VAL A 97 -5.43 8.27 12.72
N PHE A 98 -5.41 6.95 12.68
CA PHE A 98 -5.33 6.16 11.46
C PHE A 98 -6.61 5.33 11.28
N ILE A 99 -7.30 5.57 10.18
CA ILE A 99 -8.47 4.78 9.74
C ILE A 99 -8.00 3.89 8.59
N ASP A 100 -7.92 2.59 8.86
CA ASP A 100 -7.47 1.60 7.90
C ASP A 100 -8.65 0.98 7.12
N GLU A 101 -8.38 0.57 5.88
CA GLU A 101 -9.33 -0.06 4.95
C GLU A 101 -10.58 0.81 4.71
N VAL A 102 -10.37 2.12 4.46
CA VAL A 102 -11.46 3.11 4.32
C VAL A 102 -12.40 2.82 3.15
N GLN A 103 -12.00 1.97 2.18
CA GLN A 103 -12.91 1.52 1.11
C GLN A 103 -14.10 0.70 1.62
N GLU A 104 -14.03 0.19 2.85
CA GLU A 104 -15.19 -0.47 3.49
C GLU A 104 -16.30 0.51 3.88
N ALA A 105 -15.97 1.80 4.01
CA ALA A 105 -16.87 2.90 4.31
C ALA A 105 -16.42 4.20 3.62
N PRO A 106 -16.50 4.29 2.28
CA PRO A 106 -15.92 5.40 1.52
C PRO A 106 -16.47 6.78 1.91
N ASP A 107 -17.69 6.85 2.40
CA ASP A 107 -18.34 8.10 2.84
C ASP A 107 -17.60 8.75 4.03
N ILE A 108 -16.82 8.01 4.81
CA ILE A 108 -15.98 8.55 5.87
C ILE A 108 -14.98 9.58 5.31
N MET A 109 -14.53 9.41 4.07
CA MET A 109 -13.61 10.36 3.42
C MET A 109 -14.21 11.76 3.27
N THR A 110 -15.55 11.88 3.21
CA THR A 110 -16.23 13.20 3.17
C THR A 110 -15.96 14.03 4.42
N MET A 111 -15.70 13.35 5.55
CA MET A 111 -15.38 14.00 6.82
C MET A 111 -13.96 14.57 6.87
N ALA A 112 -13.05 14.12 6.01
CA ALA A 112 -11.64 14.50 6.06
C ALA A 112 -11.42 16.02 6.03
N LYS A 113 -12.23 16.76 5.25
CA LYS A 113 -12.20 18.24 5.27
C LYS A 113 -12.44 18.79 6.68
N PHE A 114 -13.53 18.43 7.31
CA PHE A 114 -13.93 18.93 8.62
C PHE A 114 -12.96 18.51 9.72
N LEU A 115 -12.40 17.31 9.61
CA LEU A 115 -11.41 16.77 10.52
C LEU A 115 -10.06 17.51 10.43
N VAL A 116 -9.68 17.93 9.24
CA VAL A 116 -8.47 18.73 9.01
C VAL A 116 -8.67 20.14 9.50
N GLU A 117 -9.82 20.77 9.24
CA GLU A 117 -10.17 22.12 9.70
C GLU A 117 -10.27 22.20 11.24
N ASP A 118 -10.72 21.14 11.90
CA ASP A 118 -10.74 21.03 13.36
C ASP A 118 -9.33 21.10 13.99
N GLY A 119 -8.34 20.47 13.38
CA GLY A 119 -6.92 20.60 13.73
C GLY A 119 -6.47 19.95 15.05
N ARG A 120 -7.34 19.31 15.83
CA ARG A 120 -6.97 18.68 17.12
C ARG A 120 -5.99 17.53 16.94
N CYS A 121 -6.04 16.80 15.84
CA CYS A 121 -5.14 15.69 15.55
C CYS A 121 -4.80 15.58 14.07
N ARG A 122 -3.76 14.82 13.78
CA ARG A 122 -3.41 14.45 12.40
C ARG A 122 -4.22 13.22 12.00
N TRP A 123 -4.59 13.16 10.72
CA TRP A 123 -5.40 12.08 10.17
C TRP A 123 -4.64 11.35 9.08
N ALA A 124 -4.67 10.02 9.17
CA ALA A 124 -4.20 9.14 8.13
C ALA A 124 -5.29 8.14 7.75
N PHE A 125 -5.39 7.87 6.47
CA PHE A 125 -6.30 6.89 5.90
C PHE A 125 -5.52 5.92 5.03
N SER A 126 -5.95 4.67 4.95
CA SER A 126 -5.46 3.76 3.92
C SER A 126 -6.60 3.05 3.22
N GLY A 127 -6.36 2.67 1.97
CA GLY A 127 -7.33 1.90 1.21
C GLY A 127 -6.68 1.13 0.06
N SER A 128 -7.31 0.01 -0.33
CA SER A 128 -6.90 -0.68 -1.54
C SER A 128 -7.31 0.12 -2.77
N MET A 129 -6.46 0.06 -3.83
CA MET A 129 -6.60 0.85 -5.07
C MET A 129 -7.77 0.41 -5.97
N LEU A 130 -8.93 0.19 -5.45
CA LEU A 130 -10.09 0.03 -6.31
C LEU A 130 -10.70 1.43 -6.54
N GLY A 131 -10.02 2.27 -7.35
CA GLY A 131 -10.44 3.63 -7.68
C GLY A 131 -11.86 3.77 -8.27
N THR A 132 -12.54 2.65 -8.52
CA THR A 132 -13.96 2.60 -8.84
C THR A 132 -14.85 2.73 -7.60
N GLN A 133 -14.39 2.41 -6.41
CA GLN A 133 -15.21 2.46 -5.19
C GLN A 133 -15.44 3.88 -4.67
N PHE A 134 -14.53 4.82 -4.99
CA PHE A 134 -14.75 6.24 -4.67
C PHE A 134 -15.62 6.99 -5.70
N LYS A 135 -16.02 6.34 -6.81
CA LYS A 135 -16.93 6.95 -7.81
C LYS A 135 -18.34 7.23 -7.28
N GLY A 136 -18.72 6.65 -6.14
CA GLY A 136 -20.02 6.86 -5.49
C GLY A 136 -19.96 7.80 -4.28
N VAL A 137 -18.80 8.28 -3.87
CA VAL A 137 -18.65 9.19 -2.73
C VAL A 137 -19.24 10.54 -3.10
N ARG A 138 -20.16 11.05 -2.28
CA ARG A 138 -20.89 12.32 -2.51
C ARG A 138 -19.96 13.52 -2.72
N SER A 139 -18.78 13.52 -2.09
CA SER A 139 -17.77 14.58 -2.26
C SER A 139 -16.41 14.07 -1.81
N TYR A 140 -15.45 13.94 -2.74
CA TYR A 140 -14.07 13.69 -2.39
C TYR A 140 -13.44 15.01 -1.91
N PRO A 141 -12.73 15.05 -0.77
CA PRO A 141 -12.23 16.28 -0.17
C PRO A 141 -10.96 16.79 -0.87
N VAL A 142 -11.11 17.25 -2.12
CA VAL A 142 -10.02 17.82 -2.92
C VAL A 142 -9.39 19.00 -2.16
N GLY A 143 -8.05 19.01 -2.07
CA GLY A 143 -7.31 20.05 -1.36
C GLY A 143 -7.05 19.77 0.13
N TYR A 144 -7.81 18.88 0.78
CA TYR A 144 -7.67 18.53 2.20
C TYR A 144 -6.95 17.21 2.43
N VAL A 145 -6.67 16.47 1.36
CA VAL A 145 -6.01 15.16 1.42
C VAL A 145 -4.70 15.21 0.63
N HIS A 146 -3.65 14.68 1.24
CA HIS A 146 -2.37 14.38 0.61
C HIS A 146 -2.35 12.90 0.26
N GLU A 147 -2.48 12.59 -1.02
CA GLU A 147 -2.52 11.22 -1.50
C GLU A 147 -1.10 10.72 -1.81
N LEU A 148 -0.75 9.58 -1.24
CA LEU A 148 0.46 8.84 -1.53
C LEU A 148 0.11 7.47 -2.09
N ARG A 149 0.67 7.16 -3.25
CA ARG A 149 0.54 5.84 -3.85
C ARG A 149 1.70 4.94 -3.44
N MET A 150 1.40 3.85 -2.78
CA MET A 150 2.37 2.84 -2.38
C MET A 150 2.37 1.68 -3.37
N PHE A 151 3.55 1.16 -3.66
CA PHE A 151 3.79 0.02 -4.55
C PHE A 151 4.47 -1.11 -3.77
N PRO A 152 4.54 -2.34 -4.32
CA PRO A 152 5.48 -3.35 -3.84
C PRO A 152 6.91 -2.79 -3.78
N LEU A 153 7.85 -3.49 -3.14
CA LEU A 153 9.24 -3.07 -3.12
C LEU A 153 9.76 -2.94 -4.56
N ASP A 154 10.38 -1.83 -4.86
CA ASP A 154 11.15 -1.70 -6.09
C ASP A 154 12.55 -2.35 -5.93
N PHE A 155 13.32 -2.38 -7.02
CA PHE A 155 14.62 -3.02 -7.00
C PHE A 155 15.59 -2.34 -6.02
N GLU A 156 15.53 -1.04 -5.83
CA GLU A 156 16.38 -0.34 -4.87
C GLU A 156 16.00 -0.72 -3.42
N GLU A 157 14.70 -0.79 -3.10
CA GLU A 157 14.22 -1.25 -1.79
C GLU A 157 14.58 -2.72 -1.53
N PHE A 158 14.53 -3.56 -2.57
CA PHE A 158 15.02 -4.93 -2.51
C PHE A 158 16.53 -4.97 -2.23
N CYS A 159 17.33 -4.14 -2.90
CA CYS A 159 18.77 -4.02 -2.63
C CYS A 159 19.06 -3.60 -1.18
N TRP A 160 18.23 -2.71 -0.61
CA TRP A 160 18.34 -2.39 0.82
C TRP A 160 18.07 -3.59 1.71
N ALA A 161 17.06 -4.38 1.37
CA ALA A 161 16.66 -5.56 2.14
C ALA A 161 17.75 -6.66 2.15
N ILE A 162 18.40 -6.89 1.03
CA ILE A 162 19.50 -7.88 0.91
C ILE A 162 20.87 -7.34 1.33
N GLY A 163 20.94 -6.10 1.83
CA GLY A 163 22.19 -5.54 2.39
C GLY A 163 23.19 -4.98 1.38
N VAL A 164 22.78 -4.62 0.17
CA VAL A 164 23.66 -3.92 -0.78
C VAL A 164 24.14 -2.61 -0.17
N SER A 165 25.47 -2.42 -0.14
CA SER A 165 26.08 -1.26 0.50
C SER A 165 25.66 0.08 -0.11
N GLU A 166 25.59 1.13 0.71
CA GLU A 166 25.28 2.48 0.23
C GLU A 166 26.32 2.96 -0.79
N GLY A 167 27.61 2.62 -0.59
CA GLY A 167 28.68 2.99 -1.51
C GLY A 167 28.45 2.44 -2.92
N ALA A 168 28.09 1.15 -3.05
CA ALA A 168 27.80 0.56 -4.36
C ALA A 168 26.60 1.25 -5.04
N ARG A 169 25.53 1.54 -4.27
CA ARG A 169 24.35 2.24 -4.78
C ARG A 169 24.65 3.68 -5.20
N GLN A 170 25.48 4.38 -4.42
CA GLN A 170 25.91 5.74 -4.75
C GLN A 170 26.77 5.76 -6.01
N THR A 171 27.72 4.82 -6.16
CA THR A 171 28.51 4.68 -7.39
C THR A 171 27.64 4.53 -8.64
N ILE A 172 26.56 3.74 -8.55
CA ILE A 172 25.61 3.58 -9.67
C ILE A 172 24.87 4.89 -9.97
N ARG A 173 24.39 5.60 -8.93
CA ARG A 173 23.71 6.89 -9.12
C ARG A 173 24.63 7.93 -9.77
N ASP A 174 25.85 8.05 -9.26
CA ASP A 174 26.84 9.00 -9.78
C ASP A 174 27.22 8.68 -11.23
N ALA A 175 27.37 7.39 -11.55
CA ALA A 175 27.63 6.95 -12.91
C ALA A 175 26.45 7.26 -13.85
N CYS A 176 25.21 7.04 -13.40
CA CYS A 176 24.01 7.39 -14.16
C CYS A 176 23.90 8.90 -14.41
N ILE A 177 24.17 9.74 -13.40
CA ILE A 177 24.12 11.19 -13.52
C ILE A 177 25.24 11.72 -14.44
N SER A 178 26.42 11.14 -14.35
CA SER A 178 27.61 11.56 -15.11
C SER A 178 27.73 10.87 -16.48
N GLU A 179 26.80 9.98 -16.81
CA GLU A 179 26.80 9.17 -18.04
C GLU A 179 28.10 8.36 -18.23
N LYS A 180 28.66 7.87 -17.13
CA LYS A 180 29.88 7.08 -17.13
C LYS A 180 29.59 5.60 -16.88
N PRO A 181 30.41 4.69 -17.43
CA PRO A 181 30.28 3.28 -17.12
C PRO A 181 30.57 3.00 -15.64
N ILE A 182 29.86 2.04 -15.07
CA ILE A 182 30.15 1.51 -13.73
C ILE A 182 31.20 0.40 -13.83
N PRO A 183 31.98 0.16 -12.77
CA PRO A 183 32.91 -0.95 -12.73
C PRO A 183 32.22 -2.30 -12.95
N ASP A 184 32.82 -3.20 -13.74
CA ASP A 184 32.22 -4.48 -14.14
C ASP A 184 31.78 -5.33 -12.94
N TYR A 185 32.59 -5.38 -11.87
CA TYR A 185 32.25 -6.15 -10.67
C TYR A 185 30.96 -5.63 -9.97
N ILE A 186 30.70 -4.31 -10.02
CA ILE A 186 29.45 -3.74 -9.48
C ILE A 186 28.29 -4.07 -10.42
N HIS A 187 28.53 -3.94 -11.73
CA HIS A 187 27.51 -4.29 -12.75
C HIS A 187 27.09 -5.75 -12.60
N ASP A 188 28.04 -6.69 -12.57
CA ASP A 188 27.75 -8.12 -12.50
C ASP A 188 27.03 -8.51 -11.22
N ALA A 189 27.45 -7.96 -10.07
CA ALA A 189 26.78 -8.16 -8.80
C ALA A 189 25.33 -7.62 -8.82
N MET A 190 25.13 -6.43 -9.38
CA MET A 190 23.77 -5.84 -9.48
C MET A 190 22.90 -6.60 -10.45
N MET A 191 23.43 -7.10 -11.57
CA MET A 191 22.69 -7.94 -12.51
C MET A 191 22.29 -9.30 -11.89
N ALA A 192 23.16 -9.89 -11.06
CA ALA A 192 22.79 -11.08 -10.29
C ALA A 192 21.65 -10.78 -9.30
N ASN A 193 21.74 -9.69 -8.56
CA ASN A 193 20.68 -9.25 -7.66
C ASN A 193 19.37 -8.93 -8.40
N PHE A 194 19.45 -8.32 -9.59
CA PHE A 194 18.28 -8.02 -10.40
C PHE A 194 17.59 -9.31 -10.90
N ARG A 195 18.34 -10.32 -11.32
CA ARG A 195 17.80 -11.64 -11.66
C ARG A 195 17.09 -12.27 -10.46
N THR A 196 17.69 -12.19 -9.27
CA THR A 196 17.04 -12.66 -8.03
C THR A 196 15.74 -11.89 -7.77
N TYR A 197 15.77 -10.55 -7.89
CA TYR A 197 14.58 -9.73 -7.73
C TYR A 197 13.46 -10.08 -8.72
N THR A 198 13.77 -10.40 -9.98
CA THR A 198 12.76 -10.81 -10.97
C THR A 198 12.08 -12.13 -10.61
N VAL A 199 12.75 -13.00 -9.85
CA VAL A 199 12.17 -14.27 -9.36
C VAL A 199 11.39 -14.06 -8.06
N VAL A 200 11.94 -13.31 -7.10
CA VAL A 200 11.33 -13.07 -5.78
C VAL A 200 10.20 -12.06 -5.86
N GLY A 201 10.33 -11.03 -6.70
CA GLY A 201 9.40 -9.92 -6.81
C GLY A 201 9.50 -8.94 -5.64
N GLY A 202 8.55 -8.01 -5.59
CA GLY A 202 8.54 -6.91 -4.63
C GLY A 202 7.48 -7.03 -3.51
N MET A 203 6.78 -8.14 -3.37
CA MET A 203 5.82 -8.30 -2.29
C MET A 203 6.55 -8.41 -0.94
N PRO A 204 6.26 -7.55 0.06
CA PRO A 204 7.03 -7.48 1.30
C PRO A 204 7.16 -8.82 2.02
N GLU A 205 6.07 -9.58 2.10
CA GLU A 205 6.05 -10.88 2.75
C GLU A 205 6.95 -11.90 2.02
N VAL A 206 6.97 -11.84 0.67
CA VAL A 206 7.80 -12.71 -0.16
C VAL A 206 9.27 -12.35 0.00
N VAL A 207 9.61 -11.05 0.00
CA VAL A 207 10.97 -10.57 0.25
C VAL A 207 11.43 -10.97 1.65
N GLN A 208 10.58 -10.81 2.66
CA GLN A 208 10.89 -11.22 4.02
C GLN A 208 11.13 -12.74 4.10
N ARG A 209 10.29 -13.56 3.46
CA ARG A 209 10.49 -15.01 3.38
C ARG A 209 11.82 -15.39 2.75
N PHE A 210 12.18 -14.71 1.67
CA PHE A 210 13.48 -14.91 1.00
C PHE A 210 14.66 -14.64 1.95
N LEU A 211 14.58 -13.58 2.77
CA LEU A 211 15.62 -13.25 3.76
C LEU A 211 15.65 -14.28 4.90
N ASP A 212 14.51 -14.62 5.46
CA ASP A 212 14.41 -15.52 6.62
C ASP A 212 14.86 -16.94 6.29
N THR A 213 14.64 -17.37 5.05
CA THR A 213 15.06 -18.69 4.55
C THR A 213 16.43 -18.70 3.88
N GLN A 214 17.20 -17.60 4.00
CA GLN A 214 18.53 -17.48 3.40
C GLN A 214 18.55 -17.78 1.90
N GLY A 215 17.50 -17.40 1.18
CA GLY A 215 17.44 -17.52 -0.27
C GLY A 215 16.76 -18.78 -0.80
N ASP A 216 16.00 -19.51 0.01
CA ASP A 216 15.24 -20.70 -0.45
C ASP A 216 14.11 -20.28 -1.41
N LEU A 217 14.36 -20.47 -2.71
CA LEU A 217 13.40 -20.16 -3.75
C LEU A 217 12.18 -21.10 -3.78
N ALA A 218 12.26 -22.31 -3.23
CA ALA A 218 11.12 -23.21 -3.14
C ALA A 218 10.07 -22.66 -2.15
N SER A 219 10.53 -22.20 -0.97
CA SER A 219 9.68 -21.52 0.02
C SER A 219 9.08 -20.22 -0.51
N VAL A 220 9.88 -19.44 -1.27
CA VAL A 220 9.41 -18.22 -1.95
C VAL A 220 8.28 -18.55 -2.94
N ARG A 221 8.47 -19.56 -3.79
CA ARG A 221 7.47 -19.97 -4.79
C ARG A 221 6.18 -20.45 -4.17
N GLN A 222 6.28 -21.20 -3.07
CA GLN A 222 5.08 -21.63 -2.33
C GLN A 222 4.28 -20.42 -1.86
N LEU A 223 4.92 -19.45 -1.20
CA LEU A 223 4.24 -18.24 -0.72
C LEU A 223 3.64 -17.40 -1.86
N GLN A 224 4.35 -17.27 -2.99
CA GLN A 224 3.80 -16.60 -4.18
C GLN A 224 2.52 -17.27 -4.68
N SER A 225 2.48 -18.61 -4.66
CA SER A 225 1.29 -19.37 -5.05
C SER A 225 0.13 -19.15 -4.08
N GLU A 226 0.39 -19.13 -2.78
CA GLU A 226 -0.60 -18.82 -1.74
C GLU A 226 -1.19 -17.41 -1.90
N LEU A 227 -0.34 -16.41 -2.19
CA LEU A 227 -0.77 -15.04 -2.48
C LEU A 227 -1.64 -14.96 -3.75
N ASN A 228 -1.27 -15.67 -4.82
CA ASN A 228 -2.07 -15.75 -6.03
C ASN A 228 -3.46 -16.32 -5.77
N GLU A 229 -3.56 -17.37 -4.96
CA GLU A 229 -4.85 -17.94 -4.56
C GLU A 229 -5.69 -16.95 -3.73
N GLN A 230 -5.05 -16.15 -2.87
CA GLN A 230 -5.76 -15.09 -2.14
C GLN A 230 -6.32 -14.03 -3.09
N TYR A 231 -5.54 -13.57 -4.09
CA TYR A 231 -6.03 -12.63 -5.11
C TYR A 231 -7.19 -13.18 -5.92
N ARG A 232 -7.17 -14.46 -6.30
CA ARG A 232 -8.30 -15.13 -6.98
C ARG A 232 -9.57 -15.14 -6.14
N ARG A 233 -9.46 -15.41 -4.83
CA ARG A 233 -10.59 -15.33 -3.90
C ARG A 233 -11.13 -13.90 -3.77
N ASP A 234 -10.24 -12.90 -3.74
CA ASP A 234 -10.64 -11.50 -3.72
C ASP A 234 -11.40 -11.09 -4.99
N ILE A 235 -10.97 -11.54 -6.17
CA ILE A 235 -11.69 -11.34 -7.43
C ILE A 235 -13.11 -11.86 -7.30
N SER A 236 -13.29 -13.10 -6.82
CA SER A 236 -14.60 -13.70 -6.62
C SER A 236 -15.49 -12.90 -5.66
N LYS A 237 -14.90 -12.30 -4.62
CA LYS A 237 -15.61 -11.50 -3.62
C LYS A 237 -16.05 -10.12 -4.12
N TYR A 238 -15.20 -9.45 -4.91
CA TYR A 238 -15.39 -8.02 -5.23
C TYR A 238 -15.88 -7.75 -6.67
N ALA A 239 -15.83 -8.72 -7.57
CA ALA A 239 -16.17 -8.54 -8.98
C ALA A 239 -17.68 -8.60 -9.29
N SER A 240 -18.56 -8.43 -8.31
CA SER A 240 -20.02 -8.23 -8.41
C SER A 240 -20.66 -8.66 -9.75
N GLY A 241 -20.92 -9.98 -9.94
CA GLY A 241 -21.53 -10.52 -11.15
C GLY A 241 -20.61 -10.69 -12.37
N ARG A 242 -19.36 -10.23 -12.29
CA ARG A 242 -18.32 -10.36 -13.35
C ARG A 242 -17.09 -11.14 -12.90
N ALA A 243 -17.20 -11.94 -11.86
CA ALA A 243 -16.07 -12.66 -11.26
C ALA A 243 -15.35 -13.58 -12.27
N LEU A 244 -16.10 -14.31 -13.12
CA LEU A 244 -15.52 -15.20 -14.11
C LEU A 244 -14.74 -14.45 -15.19
N GLN A 245 -15.25 -13.30 -15.65
CA GLN A 245 -14.55 -12.47 -16.64
C GLN A 245 -13.25 -11.90 -16.08
N VAL A 246 -13.30 -11.35 -14.86
CA VAL A 246 -12.13 -10.78 -14.19
C VAL A 246 -11.10 -11.87 -13.91
N GLN A 247 -11.54 -13.06 -13.52
CA GLN A 247 -10.65 -14.21 -13.29
C GLN A 247 -10.00 -14.69 -14.59
N SER A 248 -10.76 -14.81 -15.67
CA SER A 248 -10.22 -15.16 -17.01
C SER A 248 -9.17 -14.15 -17.46
N ILE A 249 -9.41 -12.85 -17.26
CA ILE A 249 -8.42 -11.80 -17.56
C ILE A 249 -7.16 -12.01 -16.71
N TYR A 250 -7.32 -12.23 -15.41
CA TYR A 250 -6.21 -12.43 -14.48
C TYR A 250 -5.33 -13.63 -14.87
N ASP A 251 -5.95 -14.75 -15.21
CA ASP A 251 -5.27 -15.99 -15.59
C ASP A 251 -4.55 -15.88 -16.95
N GLN A 252 -5.00 -15.01 -17.83
CA GLN A 252 -4.36 -14.75 -19.13
C GLN A 252 -3.19 -13.78 -19.07
N LEU A 253 -3.05 -12.97 -17.99
CA LEU A 253 -1.98 -11.98 -17.88
C LEU A 253 -0.57 -12.57 -18.09
N PRO A 254 -0.17 -13.70 -17.49
CA PRO A 254 1.15 -14.28 -17.69
C PRO A 254 1.39 -14.65 -19.15
N ILE A 255 0.41 -15.28 -19.81
CA ILE A 255 0.49 -15.72 -21.20
C ILE A 255 0.68 -14.52 -22.14
N MET A 256 -0.05 -13.44 -21.89
CA MET A 256 0.06 -12.22 -22.69
C MET A 256 1.38 -11.48 -22.50
N LEU A 257 1.98 -11.57 -21.30
CA LEU A 257 3.27 -10.98 -21.02
C LEU A 257 4.45 -11.75 -21.64
N GLU A 258 4.25 -13.05 -21.98
CA GLU A 258 5.23 -13.86 -22.71
C GLU A 258 5.29 -13.53 -24.20
N GLY A 259 4.21 -12.98 -24.79
CA GLY A 259 4.14 -12.61 -26.19
C GLY A 259 5.11 -11.48 -26.57
N GLU A 260 5.55 -11.44 -27.85
CA GLU A 260 6.41 -10.36 -28.38
C GLU A 260 5.75 -8.98 -28.21
N ASN A 261 4.46 -8.89 -28.48
CA ASN A 261 3.64 -7.70 -28.23
C ASN A 261 3.00 -7.80 -26.84
N LYS A 262 3.63 -7.23 -25.83
CA LYS A 262 3.14 -7.16 -24.44
C LYS A 262 1.90 -6.27 -24.29
N ARG A 263 0.94 -6.39 -25.22
CA ARG A 263 -0.33 -5.64 -25.21
C ARG A 263 -1.46 -6.59 -24.85
N PHE A 264 -2.27 -6.16 -23.91
CA PHE A 264 -3.50 -6.87 -23.59
C PHE A 264 -4.50 -6.67 -24.75
N VAL A 265 -4.87 -7.75 -25.43
CA VAL A 265 -5.83 -7.72 -26.53
C VAL A 265 -7.15 -8.28 -26.01
N LEU A 266 -8.13 -7.41 -25.79
CA LEU A 266 -9.46 -7.79 -25.29
C LEU A 266 -10.15 -8.86 -26.14
N ASN A 267 -9.94 -8.87 -27.47
CA ASN A 267 -10.53 -9.84 -28.38
C ASN A 267 -9.97 -11.26 -28.24
N SER A 268 -8.90 -11.48 -27.48
CA SER A 268 -8.37 -12.82 -27.18
C SER A 268 -9.08 -13.47 -25.99
N ILE A 269 -9.89 -12.70 -25.26
CA ILE A 269 -10.77 -13.21 -24.24
C ILE A 269 -12.05 -13.66 -24.93
N ASP A 270 -12.48 -14.88 -24.66
CA ASP A 270 -13.66 -15.49 -25.27
C ASP A 270 -14.84 -14.50 -25.28
N LEU A 271 -15.29 -14.09 -26.46
CA LEU A 271 -16.32 -13.06 -26.68
C LEU A 271 -17.65 -13.41 -25.99
N SER A 272 -17.89 -14.68 -25.66
CA SER A 272 -19.05 -15.13 -24.88
C SER A 272 -19.10 -14.52 -23.48
N LEU A 273 -17.95 -14.05 -22.96
CA LEU A 273 -17.82 -13.43 -21.63
C LEU A 273 -17.96 -11.88 -21.67
N ILE A 274 -17.94 -11.27 -22.86
CA ILE A 274 -17.96 -9.80 -23.04
C ILE A 274 -19.38 -9.29 -23.35
N HIS A 275 -20.27 -10.12 -23.89
CA HIS A 275 -21.66 -9.77 -24.14
C HIS A 275 -22.51 -9.89 -22.88
N ILE A 276 -22.35 -8.95 -21.97
CA ILE A 276 -23.43 -8.53 -21.06
C ILE A 276 -23.63 -7.03 -21.33
N SER A 277 -24.51 -6.81 -22.27
CA SER A 277 -25.24 -5.63 -22.70
C SER A 277 -25.51 -4.58 -21.64
N GLU A 278 -25.46 -3.36 -22.10
CA GLU A 278 -26.37 -2.22 -21.91
C GLU A 278 -27.22 -2.20 -20.64
#